data_0dea8dc7ddbfe861eb2f9ebb92c386dd
#
_entry.id   0dea8dc7ddbfe861eb2f9ebb92c386dd
#
_cell.length_a   1.000
_cell.length_b   1.000
_cell.length_c   1.000
_cell.angle_alpha   90.00
_cell.angle_beta   90.00
_cell.angle_gamma   90.00
#
_symmetry.space_group_name_H-M   'P 1'
#
loop_
_entity.id
_entity.type
_entity.pdbx_description
1 polymer ?
#
loop_
_entity_poly.entity_id
_entity_poly.type
_entity_poly.pdbx_seq_one_letter_code
_entity_poly.pdbx_strand_id
1 'polypeptide(L)'
;MFSKLGLPGHLKWGYLGVLIFMMGDGVEQGWLSPYLLEHGMSIQQSATLFTVYGITIAISSWFSGVLAESYGPRRAMLMGLLLYIIGTVGFVGKGMAHLDYASMLIFYAIRGFGYPLFAYSFMVWITYRTPKNMLGRAVGWFWFVFTGGLNVLGAYYSSWAIVRLGYENTLWSSILWVSIGAFFALVLNRDKFVTKTAQESKVAELMSGLTIVKREPKVLLGGLVRVINTTAQFAFPVFLPIYMAEHGFDTQQWLKIWGTIFTSNILFNLMFGFVGDRVGWRNTIMWFGGIGCALTTVLLYYAPVWFGGSYVAVLVAGIAWGGLLAGYVPLSALVPSLVKEEKGAAMAILNLGAGLPVFVGPALVGLLIGSIGSEGVIWVLAALYVLSAVLTYFIKIDEKSAKTEVD
;
A
#
# COMPACT_ATOMS: atom_id res chain seq x y z
N MET A 1 -13.86 -8.79 25.00
CA MET A 1 -12.45 -8.47 24.76
C MET A 1 -12.28 -7.67 23.46
N PHE A 2 -12.74 -8.13 22.32
CA PHE A 2 -12.58 -7.46 21.01
C PHE A 2 -13.24 -6.07 20.94
N SER A 3 -14.38 -5.86 21.56
CA SER A 3 -15.06 -4.55 21.57
C SER A 3 -14.29 -3.46 22.32
N LYS A 4 -13.51 -3.83 23.36
CA LYS A 4 -12.65 -2.88 24.08
C LYS A 4 -11.46 -2.40 23.23
N LEU A 5 -11.02 -3.22 22.27
CA LEU A 5 -9.96 -2.89 21.31
C LEU A 5 -10.48 -2.14 20.07
N GLY A 6 -11.80 -1.88 20.00
CA GLY A 6 -12.41 -1.19 18.86
C GLY A 6 -12.56 -2.07 17.60
N LEU A 7 -12.38 -3.39 17.71
CA LEU A 7 -12.65 -4.33 16.64
C LEU A 7 -14.12 -4.75 16.68
N PRO A 8 -14.93 -4.50 15.63
CA PRO A 8 -16.31 -4.95 15.59
C PRO A 8 -16.38 -6.47 15.59
N GLY A 9 -16.88 -7.06 16.70
CA GLY A 9 -16.84 -8.51 16.91
C GLY A 9 -17.61 -9.32 15.84
N HIS A 10 -18.66 -8.73 15.25
CA HIS A 10 -19.46 -9.32 14.17
C HIS A 10 -18.72 -9.33 12.82
N LEU A 11 -17.67 -8.49 12.64
CA LEU A 11 -16.85 -8.43 11.44
C LEU A 11 -15.47 -9.11 11.60
N LYS A 12 -15.19 -9.74 12.73
CA LYS A 12 -13.87 -10.32 13.04
C LYS A 12 -13.33 -11.28 11.95
N TRP A 13 -14.23 -12.09 11.38
CA TRP A 13 -13.87 -13.02 10.32
C TRP A 13 -13.54 -12.31 9.01
N GLY A 14 -14.16 -11.16 8.76
CA GLY A 14 -13.81 -10.31 7.62
C GLY A 14 -12.39 -9.74 7.73
N TYR A 15 -12.00 -9.26 8.93
CA TYR A 15 -10.62 -8.80 9.17
C TYR A 15 -9.59 -9.91 8.99
N LEU A 16 -9.87 -11.10 9.55
CA LEU A 16 -8.99 -12.25 9.33
C LEU A 16 -8.93 -12.64 7.85
N GLY A 17 -10.08 -12.60 7.16
CA GLY A 17 -10.16 -12.85 5.73
C GLY A 17 -9.31 -11.88 4.91
N VAL A 18 -9.36 -10.59 5.22
CA VAL A 18 -8.51 -9.58 4.57
C VAL A 18 -7.03 -9.82 4.86
N LEU A 19 -6.65 -10.14 6.11
CA LEU A 19 -5.27 -10.45 6.47
C LEU A 19 -4.70 -11.58 5.60
N ILE A 20 -5.45 -12.70 5.48
CA ILE A 20 -5.02 -13.88 4.75
C ILE A 20 -5.05 -13.63 3.23
N PHE A 21 -6.08 -12.93 2.73
CA PHE A 21 -6.17 -12.56 1.32
C PHE A 21 -4.98 -11.69 0.92
N MET A 22 -4.68 -10.64 1.71
CA MET A 22 -3.56 -9.74 1.45
C MET A 22 -2.20 -10.44 1.59
N MET A 23 -2.08 -11.44 2.46
CA MET A 23 -0.90 -12.30 2.49
C MET A 23 -0.72 -13.04 1.16
N GLY A 24 -1.80 -13.59 0.60
CA GLY A 24 -1.78 -14.25 -0.71
C GLY A 24 -1.40 -13.29 -1.85
N ASP A 25 -1.89 -12.05 -1.82
CA ASP A 25 -1.52 -11.03 -2.81
C ASP A 25 -0.06 -10.58 -2.67
N GLY A 26 0.43 -10.50 -1.44
CA GLY A 26 1.80 -10.09 -1.12
C GLY A 26 2.89 -11.13 -1.42
N VAL A 27 2.50 -12.36 -1.80
CA VAL A 27 3.44 -13.47 -2.04
C VAL A 27 4.51 -13.15 -3.08
N GLU A 28 4.21 -12.32 -4.07
CA GLU A 28 5.11 -12.01 -5.18
C GLU A 28 6.04 -10.81 -4.93
N GLN A 29 5.73 -10.02 -3.92
CA GLN A 29 6.48 -8.80 -3.66
C GLN A 29 7.93 -9.09 -3.26
N GLY A 30 8.85 -8.45 -3.95
CA GLY A 30 10.27 -8.51 -3.64
C GLY A 30 11.05 -9.63 -4.30
N TRP A 31 10.43 -10.53 -5.06
CA TRP A 31 11.15 -11.57 -5.80
C TRP A 31 10.73 -11.71 -7.27
N LEU A 32 9.52 -11.27 -7.63
CA LEU A 32 9.02 -11.44 -8.99
C LEU A 32 9.88 -10.70 -10.02
N SER A 33 10.31 -9.48 -9.73
CA SER A 33 11.16 -8.72 -10.67
C SER A 33 12.50 -9.41 -10.94
N PRO A 34 13.32 -9.80 -9.95
CA PRO A 34 14.54 -10.60 -10.21
C PRO A 34 14.25 -11.90 -10.96
N TYR A 35 13.19 -12.62 -10.62
CA TYR A 35 12.80 -13.84 -11.32
C TYR A 35 12.55 -13.60 -12.82
N LEU A 36 11.84 -12.53 -13.17
CA LEU A 36 11.59 -12.18 -14.58
C LEU A 36 12.87 -11.84 -15.33
N LEU A 37 13.83 -11.15 -14.69
CA LEU A 37 15.12 -10.83 -15.29
C LEU A 37 15.96 -12.09 -15.52
N GLU A 38 15.98 -13.03 -14.59
CA GLU A 38 16.66 -14.32 -14.74
C GLU A 38 16.10 -15.13 -15.92
N HIS A 39 14.84 -14.90 -16.30
CA HIS A 39 14.17 -15.52 -17.44
C HIS A 39 14.22 -14.66 -18.72
N GLY A 40 15.15 -13.71 -18.79
CA GLY A 40 15.47 -12.95 -20.01
C GLY A 40 14.66 -11.68 -20.24
N MET A 41 13.87 -11.24 -19.28
CA MET A 41 13.19 -9.94 -19.37
C MET A 41 14.09 -8.81 -18.95
N SER A 42 13.88 -7.63 -19.56
CA SER A 42 14.55 -6.41 -19.11
C SER A 42 13.88 -5.84 -17.86
N ILE A 43 14.63 -5.02 -17.12
CA ILE A 43 14.09 -4.32 -15.96
C ILE A 43 12.96 -3.35 -16.34
N GLN A 44 13.00 -2.78 -17.55
CA GLN A 44 11.93 -1.94 -18.10
C GLN A 44 10.66 -2.76 -18.36
N GLN A 45 10.79 -3.98 -18.87
CA GLN A 45 9.65 -4.88 -19.06
C GLN A 45 9.03 -5.28 -17.70
N SER A 46 9.85 -5.59 -16.70
CA SER A 46 9.39 -5.85 -15.34
C SER A 46 8.68 -4.61 -14.76
N ALA A 47 9.29 -3.44 -14.84
CA ALA A 47 8.70 -2.18 -14.38
C ALA A 47 7.36 -1.87 -15.08
N THR A 48 7.25 -2.13 -16.38
CA THR A 48 6.02 -1.95 -17.16
C THR A 48 4.93 -2.90 -16.67
N LEU A 49 5.27 -4.16 -16.37
CA LEU A 49 4.36 -5.15 -15.83
C LEU A 49 3.75 -4.66 -14.49
N PHE A 50 4.60 -4.22 -13.56
CA PHE A 50 4.14 -3.67 -12.28
C PHE A 50 3.36 -2.36 -12.44
N THR A 51 3.71 -1.54 -13.44
CA THR A 51 2.98 -0.30 -13.76
C THR A 51 1.56 -0.60 -14.23
N VAL A 52 1.38 -1.55 -15.15
CA VAL A 52 0.07 -1.98 -15.65
C VAL A 52 -0.77 -2.56 -14.53
N TYR A 53 -0.18 -3.40 -13.68
CA TYR A 53 -0.81 -3.91 -12.47
C TYR A 53 -1.28 -2.76 -11.55
N GLY A 54 -0.41 -1.79 -11.30
CA GLY A 54 -0.73 -0.63 -10.47
C GLY A 54 -1.83 0.26 -11.04
N ILE A 55 -1.89 0.45 -12.37
CA ILE A 55 -2.97 1.19 -13.03
C ILE A 55 -4.33 0.49 -12.78
N THR A 56 -4.39 -0.82 -12.95
CA THR A 56 -5.63 -1.57 -12.73
C THR A 56 -6.04 -1.59 -11.26
N ILE A 57 -5.07 -1.62 -10.33
CA ILE A 57 -5.31 -1.41 -8.90
C ILE A 57 -5.92 -0.04 -8.65
N ALA A 58 -5.37 1.04 -9.21
CA ALA A 58 -5.88 2.39 -9.01
C ALA A 58 -7.33 2.52 -9.52
N ILE A 59 -7.61 2.00 -10.72
CA ILE A 59 -8.95 1.96 -11.30
C ILE A 59 -9.90 1.16 -10.42
N SER A 60 -9.51 -0.04 -10.04
CA SER A 60 -10.31 -0.94 -9.21
C SER A 60 -10.60 -0.35 -7.83
N SER A 61 -9.62 0.30 -7.22
CA SER A 61 -9.76 0.96 -5.93
C SER A 61 -10.82 2.06 -5.97
N TRP A 62 -10.85 2.81 -7.06
CA TRP A 62 -11.84 3.87 -7.25
C TRP A 62 -13.26 3.29 -7.39
N PHE A 63 -13.42 2.25 -8.21
CA PHE A 63 -14.73 1.63 -8.44
C PHE A 63 -15.22 0.73 -7.29
N SER A 64 -14.33 0.21 -6.46
CA SER A 64 -14.66 -0.75 -5.41
C SER A 64 -15.75 -0.24 -4.45
N GLY A 65 -15.69 1.03 -4.07
CA GLY A 65 -16.69 1.66 -3.21
C GLY A 65 -18.08 1.69 -3.85
N VAL A 66 -18.15 2.14 -5.10
CA VAL A 66 -19.41 2.23 -5.87
C VAL A 66 -20.01 0.83 -6.09
N LEU A 67 -19.18 -0.15 -6.46
CA LEU A 67 -19.65 -1.53 -6.65
C LEU A 67 -20.13 -2.16 -5.33
N ALA A 68 -19.40 -1.93 -4.23
CA ALA A 68 -19.79 -2.44 -2.92
C ALA A 68 -21.13 -1.87 -2.44
N GLU A 69 -21.42 -0.61 -2.76
CA GLU A 69 -22.70 0.01 -2.39
C GLU A 69 -23.85 -0.40 -3.31
N SER A 70 -23.59 -0.47 -4.63
CA SER A 70 -24.62 -0.80 -5.63
C SER A 70 -25.02 -2.28 -5.59
N TYR A 71 -24.04 -3.18 -5.48
CA TYR A 71 -24.26 -4.63 -5.57
C TYR A 71 -24.10 -5.36 -4.23
N GLY A 72 -23.66 -4.64 -3.19
CA GLY A 72 -23.30 -5.17 -1.89
C GLY A 72 -21.85 -5.63 -1.80
N PRO A 73 -21.19 -5.44 -0.64
CA PRO A 73 -19.77 -5.73 -0.47
C PRO A 73 -19.42 -7.20 -0.73
N ARG A 74 -20.28 -8.14 -0.38
CA ARG A 74 -20.02 -9.57 -0.63
C ARG A 74 -19.86 -9.91 -2.11
N ARG A 75 -20.72 -9.34 -2.97
CA ARG A 75 -20.64 -9.59 -4.43
C ARG A 75 -19.40 -8.92 -5.02
N ALA A 76 -19.10 -7.71 -4.61
CA ALA A 76 -17.88 -7.02 -5.04
C ALA A 76 -16.61 -7.77 -4.59
N MET A 77 -16.57 -8.27 -3.35
CA MET A 77 -15.48 -9.12 -2.85
C MET A 77 -15.34 -10.41 -3.64
N LEU A 78 -16.45 -11.08 -3.97
CA LEU A 78 -16.44 -12.30 -4.79
C LEU A 78 -15.92 -12.03 -6.20
N MET A 79 -16.33 -10.90 -6.82
CA MET A 79 -15.77 -10.46 -8.11
C MET A 79 -14.24 -10.25 -8.02
N GLY A 80 -13.77 -9.62 -6.96
CA GLY A 80 -12.34 -9.44 -6.69
C GLY A 80 -11.60 -10.79 -6.59
N LEU A 81 -12.13 -11.75 -5.85
CA LEU A 81 -11.58 -13.09 -5.76
C LEU A 81 -11.49 -13.76 -7.13
N LEU A 82 -12.57 -13.73 -7.92
CA LEU A 82 -12.62 -14.39 -9.23
C LEU A 82 -11.61 -13.76 -10.20
N LEU A 83 -11.54 -12.42 -10.27
CA LEU A 83 -10.57 -11.72 -11.11
C LEU A 83 -9.13 -11.99 -10.69
N TYR A 84 -8.86 -12.08 -9.38
CA TYR A 84 -7.55 -12.47 -8.88
C TYR A 84 -7.16 -13.88 -9.32
N ILE A 85 -8.06 -14.86 -9.16
CA ILE A 85 -7.81 -16.25 -9.56
C ILE A 85 -7.60 -16.35 -11.07
N ILE A 86 -8.49 -15.78 -11.87
CA ILE A 86 -8.38 -15.79 -13.35
C ILE A 86 -7.06 -15.15 -13.78
N GLY A 87 -6.74 -13.97 -13.20
CA GLY A 87 -5.50 -13.28 -13.48
C GLY A 87 -4.27 -14.11 -13.11
N THR A 88 -4.26 -14.74 -11.92
CA THR A 88 -3.13 -15.57 -11.48
C THR A 88 -2.98 -16.82 -12.34
N VAL A 89 -4.07 -17.52 -12.66
CA VAL A 89 -4.05 -18.70 -13.53
C VAL A 89 -3.49 -18.37 -14.92
N GLY A 90 -3.94 -17.26 -15.52
CA GLY A 90 -3.43 -16.83 -16.81
C GLY A 90 -1.98 -16.32 -16.74
N PHE A 91 -1.64 -15.57 -15.70
CA PHE A 91 -0.29 -15.03 -15.52
C PHE A 91 0.75 -16.13 -15.35
N VAL A 92 0.52 -17.09 -14.44
CA VAL A 92 1.46 -18.18 -14.20
C VAL A 92 1.35 -19.26 -15.27
N GLY A 93 0.12 -19.73 -15.57
CA GLY A 93 -0.07 -20.90 -16.43
C GLY A 93 0.15 -20.64 -17.93
N LYS A 94 -0.02 -19.40 -18.39
CA LYS A 94 0.23 -19.03 -19.77
C LYS A 94 1.39 -18.05 -19.91
N GLY A 95 1.39 -16.97 -19.14
CA GLY A 95 2.40 -15.92 -19.23
C GLY A 95 3.78 -16.44 -18.85
N MET A 96 3.97 -16.84 -17.59
CA MET A 96 5.26 -17.31 -17.09
C MET A 96 5.68 -18.64 -17.71
N ALA A 97 4.77 -19.61 -17.82
CA ALA A 97 5.09 -20.94 -18.34
C ALA A 97 5.63 -20.94 -19.78
N HIS A 98 5.20 -19.98 -20.60
CA HIS A 98 5.64 -19.84 -22.01
C HIS A 98 6.50 -18.61 -22.26
N LEU A 99 6.84 -17.83 -21.21
CA LEU A 99 7.52 -16.53 -21.30
C LEU A 99 6.82 -15.57 -22.29
N ASP A 100 5.50 -15.66 -22.37
CA ASP A 100 4.68 -14.80 -23.22
C ASP A 100 4.37 -13.47 -22.51
N TYR A 101 5.15 -12.47 -22.82
CA TYR A 101 5.05 -11.15 -22.19
C TYR A 101 3.66 -10.49 -22.39
N ALA A 102 3.04 -10.65 -23.56
CA ALA A 102 1.72 -10.10 -23.81
C ALA A 102 0.66 -10.74 -22.90
N SER A 103 0.68 -12.05 -22.75
CA SER A 103 -0.16 -12.77 -21.80
C SER A 103 0.12 -12.36 -20.36
N MET A 104 1.39 -12.16 -19.98
CA MET A 104 1.74 -11.65 -18.64
C MET A 104 1.09 -10.28 -18.39
N LEU A 105 1.19 -9.33 -19.30
CA LEU A 105 0.59 -8.00 -19.16
C LEU A 105 -0.93 -8.07 -18.98
N ILE A 106 -1.61 -8.85 -19.84
CA ILE A 106 -3.07 -8.94 -19.81
C ILE A 106 -3.55 -9.58 -18.51
N PHE A 107 -3.00 -10.73 -18.13
CA PHE A 107 -3.48 -11.47 -16.96
C PHE A 107 -3.04 -10.82 -15.64
N TYR A 108 -1.89 -10.15 -15.62
CA TYR A 108 -1.48 -9.39 -14.46
C TYR A 108 -2.32 -8.12 -14.26
N ALA A 109 -2.74 -7.49 -15.38
CA ALA A 109 -3.74 -6.42 -15.34
C ALA A 109 -5.08 -6.90 -14.78
N ILE A 110 -5.58 -8.07 -15.22
CA ILE A 110 -6.83 -8.67 -14.69
C ILE A 110 -6.68 -8.94 -13.19
N ARG A 111 -5.55 -9.48 -12.76
CA ARG A 111 -5.24 -9.76 -11.35
C ARG A 111 -5.25 -8.48 -10.50
N GLY A 112 -4.81 -7.36 -11.05
CA GLY A 112 -4.79 -6.06 -10.38
C GLY A 112 -6.17 -5.55 -9.95
N PHE A 113 -7.26 -6.03 -10.54
CA PHE A 113 -8.61 -5.75 -10.05
C PHE A 113 -8.96 -6.51 -8.77
N GLY A 114 -8.21 -7.55 -8.43
CA GLY A 114 -8.56 -8.52 -7.40
C GLY A 114 -8.63 -7.94 -6.00
N TYR A 115 -7.48 -7.58 -5.42
CA TYR A 115 -7.46 -7.18 -4.03
C TYR A 115 -8.23 -5.88 -3.72
N PRO A 116 -8.25 -4.85 -4.60
CA PRO A 116 -9.00 -3.65 -4.25
C PRO A 116 -10.50 -3.91 -4.18
N LEU A 117 -11.04 -4.69 -5.12
CA LEU A 117 -12.44 -5.12 -5.04
C LEU A 117 -12.72 -5.94 -3.78
N PHE A 118 -11.77 -6.77 -3.36
CA PHE A 118 -11.94 -7.57 -2.14
C PHE A 118 -11.79 -6.71 -0.87
N ALA A 119 -10.64 -6.11 -0.67
CA ALA A 119 -10.30 -5.44 0.58
C ALA A 119 -11.08 -4.14 0.78
N TYR A 120 -11.19 -3.29 -0.24
CA TYR A 120 -11.87 -2.00 -0.08
C TYR A 120 -13.40 -2.13 -0.06
N SER A 121 -13.96 -3.18 -0.67
CA SER A 121 -15.37 -3.48 -0.44
C SER A 121 -15.65 -3.92 1.00
N PHE A 122 -14.72 -4.62 1.65
CA PHE A 122 -14.81 -4.90 3.07
C PHE A 122 -14.65 -3.63 3.92
N MET A 123 -13.79 -2.68 3.51
CA MET A 123 -13.70 -1.38 4.15
C MET A 123 -15.05 -0.66 4.13
N VAL A 124 -15.76 -0.67 3.00
CA VAL A 124 -17.13 -0.13 2.91
C VAL A 124 -18.04 -0.83 3.90
N TRP A 125 -17.98 -2.16 4.00
CA TRP A 125 -18.78 -2.91 4.98
C TRP A 125 -18.48 -2.47 6.42
N ILE A 126 -17.20 -2.26 6.77
CA ILE A 126 -16.80 -1.73 8.08
C ILE A 126 -17.46 -0.37 8.35
N THR A 127 -17.42 0.55 7.38
CA THR A 127 -17.94 1.91 7.56
C THR A 127 -19.44 1.94 7.83
N TYR A 128 -20.20 1.06 7.20
CA TYR A 128 -21.66 0.99 7.40
C TYR A 128 -22.09 0.24 8.67
N ARG A 129 -21.25 -0.66 9.18
CA ARG A 129 -21.59 -1.55 10.29
C ARG A 129 -20.96 -1.16 11.61
N THR A 130 -20.07 -0.18 11.61
CA THR A 130 -19.36 0.27 12.81
C THR A 130 -19.96 1.57 13.32
N PRO A 131 -20.28 1.69 14.63
CA PRO A 131 -20.69 2.94 15.23
C PRO A 131 -19.65 4.06 15.03
N LYS A 132 -20.11 5.31 14.86
CA LYS A 132 -19.24 6.45 14.56
C LYS A 132 -18.10 6.64 15.57
N ASN A 133 -18.38 6.42 16.87
CA ASN A 133 -17.40 6.54 17.95
C ASN A 133 -16.30 5.46 17.95
N MET A 134 -16.45 4.39 17.17
CA MET A 134 -15.48 3.29 17.02
C MET A 134 -14.89 3.19 15.61
N LEU A 135 -15.41 3.96 14.67
CA LEU A 135 -15.06 3.84 13.25
C LEU A 135 -13.56 4.04 12.99
N GLY A 136 -12.95 5.05 13.63
CA GLY A 136 -11.51 5.29 13.48
C GLY A 136 -10.66 4.09 13.89
N ARG A 137 -11.00 3.43 15.01
CA ARG A 137 -10.31 2.22 15.46
C ARG A 137 -10.53 1.04 14.52
N ALA A 138 -11.75 0.85 14.03
CA ALA A 138 -12.10 -0.22 13.10
C ALA A 138 -11.32 -0.06 11.76
N VAL A 139 -11.21 1.16 11.24
CA VAL A 139 -10.41 1.48 10.05
C VAL A 139 -8.91 1.29 10.33
N GLY A 140 -8.44 1.67 11.53
CA GLY A 140 -7.07 1.39 11.95
C GLY A 140 -6.74 -0.10 11.94
N TRP A 141 -7.63 -0.95 12.43
CA TRP A 141 -7.50 -2.41 12.37
C TRP A 141 -7.51 -2.92 10.92
N PHE A 142 -8.32 -2.31 10.04
CA PHE A 142 -8.30 -2.67 8.63
C PHE A 142 -6.91 -2.45 8.01
N TRP A 143 -6.32 -1.26 8.19
CA TRP A 143 -4.99 -0.98 7.66
C TRP A 143 -3.89 -1.83 8.29
N PHE A 144 -4.03 -2.16 9.58
CA PHE A 144 -3.12 -3.09 10.25
C PHE A 144 -3.14 -4.47 9.60
N VAL A 145 -4.31 -5.08 9.38
CA VAL A 145 -4.41 -6.40 8.75
C VAL A 145 -4.05 -6.36 7.27
N PHE A 146 -4.39 -5.28 6.57
CA PHE A 146 -4.05 -5.06 5.17
C PHE A 146 -2.54 -5.03 4.97
N THR A 147 -1.84 -4.14 5.66
CA THR A 147 -0.37 -3.99 5.56
C THR A 147 0.35 -5.20 6.14
N GLY A 148 -0.15 -5.73 7.26
CA GLY A 148 0.38 -6.93 7.89
C GLY A 148 0.29 -8.16 7.00
N GLY A 149 -0.81 -8.34 6.28
CA GLY A 149 -0.95 -9.40 5.27
C GLY A 149 0.01 -9.18 4.09
N LEU A 150 -0.16 -8.04 3.42
CA LEU A 150 0.53 -7.73 2.17
C LEU A 150 2.06 -7.71 2.28
N ASN A 151 2.58 -6.94 3.22
CA ASN A 151 4.01 -6.66 3.27
C ASN A 151 4.77 -7.47 4.32
N VAL A 152 4.10 -7.94 5.40
CA VAL A 152 4.77 -8.71 6.46
C VAL A 152 4.59 -10.20 6.23
N LEU A 153 3.35 -10.71 6.32
CA LEU A 153 3.10 -12.15 6.19
C LEU A 153 3.42 -12.65 4.79
N GLY A 154 3.09 -11.91 3.74
CA GLY A 154 3.44 -12.24 2.35
C GLY A 154 4.94 -12.42 2.16
N ALA A 155 5.75 -11.48 2.68
CA ALA A 155 7.21 -11.54 2.56
C ALA A 155 7.82 -12.73 3.35
N TYR A 156 7.43 -12.92 4.61
CA TYR A 156 7.94 -14.04 5.41
C TYR A 156 7.50 -15.39 4.87
N TYR A 157 6.23 -15.49 4.42
CA TYR A 157 5.75 -16.70 3.77
C TYR A 157 6.56 -17.00 2.50
N SER A 158 6.76 -16.03 1.63
CA SER A 158 7.54 -16.22 0.40
C SER A 158 8.99 -16.60 0.68
N SER A 159 9.61 -15.98 1.70
CA SER A 159 10.96 -16.35 2.15
C SER A 159 11.08 -17.83 2.51
N TRP A 160 10.03 -18.40 3.10
CA TRP A 160 9.97 -19.82 3.45
C TRP A 160 9.55 -20.70 2.26
N ALA A 161 8.55 -20.26 1.51
CA ALA A 161 7.90 -21.07 0.47
C ALA A 161 8.80 -21.26 -0.75
N ILE A 162 9.51 -20.22 -1.19
CA ILE A 162 10.40 -20.28 -2.37
C ILE A 162 11.43 -21.39 -2.23
N VAL A 163 12.03 -21.55 -1.04
CA VAL A 163 13.07 -22.57 -0.78
C VAL A 163 12.49 -23.98 -0.85
N ARG A 164 11.20 -24.15 -0.53
CA ARG A 164 10.55 -25.49 -0.45
C ARG A 164 9.72 -25.84 -1.66
N LEU A 165 9.07 -24.87 -2.25
CA LEU A 165 8.11 -25.05 -3.33
C LEU A 165 8.64 -24.57 -4.68
N GLY A 166 9.67 -23.70 -4.67
CA GLY A 166 10.13 -22.96 -5.84
C GLY A 166 9.26 -21.72 -6.12
N TYR A 167 9.72 -20.88 -7.03
CA TYR A 167 9.09 -19.58 -7.33
C TYR A 167 7.68 -19.72 -7.89
N GLU A 168 7.50 -20.54 -8.91
CA GLU A 168 6.18 -20.71 -9.57
C GLU A 168 5.12 -21.30 -8.64
N ASN A 169 5.47 -22.37 -7.89
CA ASN A 169 4.54 -22.97 -6.95
C ASN A 169 4.23 -22.05 -5.78
N THR A 170 5.17 -21.20 -5.39
CA THR A 170 4.93 -20.15 -4.40
C THR A 170 3.87 -19.19 -4.91
N LEU A 171 3.93 -18.80 -6.17
CA LEU A 171 2.91 -17.93 -6.78
C LEU A 171 1.57 -18.65 -6.96
N TRP A 172 1.57 -19.93 -7.39
CA TRP A 172 0.36 -20.74 -7.40
C TRP A 172 -0.31 -20.85 -6.04
N SER A 173 0.48 -20.94 -4.96
CA SER A 173 -0.05 -21.00 -3.59
C SER A 173 -0.81 -19.73 -3.19
N SER A 174 -0.61 -18.60 -3.88
CA SER A 174 -1.38 -17.37 -3.65
C SER A 174 -2.88 -17.61 -3.82
N ILE A 175 -3.29 -18.44 -4.80
CA ILE A 175 -4.70 -18.82 -5.01
C ILE A 175 -5.28 -19.51 -3.78
N LEU A 176 -4.50 -20.39 -3.14
CA LEU A 176 -4.94 -21.06 -1.91
C LEU A 176 -5.19 -20.02 -0.79
N TRP A 177 -4.24 -19.11 -0.59
CA TRP A 177 -4.36 -18.10 0.47
C TRP A 177 -5.50 -17.11 0.22
N VAL A 178 -5.67 -16.58 -1.00
CA VAL A 178 -6.80 -15.69 -1.29
C VAL A 178 -8.14 -16.42 -1.17
N SER A 179 -8.20 -17.70 -1.51
CA SER A 179 -9.41 -18.54 -1.36
C SER A 179 -9.74 -18.78 0.11
N ILE A 180 -8.74 -19.08 0.95
CA ILE A 180 -8.91 -19.20 2.41
C ILE A 180 -9.36 -17.86 3.00
N GLY A 181 -8.72 -16.75 2.62
CA GLY A 181 -9.12 -15.41 3.06
C GLY A 181 -10.57 -15.09 2.68
N ALA A 182 -10.96 -15.42 1.46
CA ALA A 182 -12.33 -15.24 0.98
C ALA A 182 -13.33 -16.13 1.74
N PHE A 183 -12.96 -17.37 2.06
CA PHE A 183 -13.79 -18.24 2.88
C PHE A 183 -14.10 -17.61 4.26
N PHE A 184 -13.08 -17.07 4.93
CA PHE A 184 -13.29 -16.37 6.21
C PHE A 184 -14.19 -15.15 6.05
N ALA A 185 -13.94 -14.32 5.05
CA ALA A 185 -14.64 -13.06 4.87
C ALA A 185 -16.06 -13.21 4.29
N LEU A 186 -16.29 -14.19 3.42
CA LEU A 186 -17.57 -14.36 2.72
C LEU A 186 -18.46 -15.44 3.32
N VAL A 187 -17.90 -16.51 3.89
CA VAL A 187 -18.69 -17.64 4.42
C VAL A 187 -18.85 -17.52 5.93
N LEU A 188 -17.77 -17.32 6.68
CA LEU A 188 -17.83 -17.26 8.14
C LEU A 188 -18.29 -15.89 8.65
N ASN A 189 -18.11 -14.83 7.90
CA ASN A 189 -18.63 -13.52 8.23
C ASN A 189 -20.13 -13.46 7.88
N ARG A 190 -21.00 -13.80 8.84
CA ARG A 190 -22.45 -13.92 8.63
C ARG A 190 -23.20 -12.60 8.73
N ASP A 191 -22.52 -11.49 8.94
CA ASP A 191 -23.15 -10.19 9.03
C ASP A 191 -23.91 -9.84 7.73
N LYS A 192 -25.10 -9.22 7.88
CA LYS A 192 -25.93 -8.84 6.72
C LYS A 192 -25.70 -7.37 6.39
N PHE A 193 -25.37 -7.12 5.15
CA PHE A 193 -25.30 -5.77 4.60
C PHE A 193 -26.63 -5.44 3.90
N VAL A 194 -27.25 -4.33 4.31
CA VAL A 194 -28.43 -3.80 3.64
C VAL A 194 -27.96 -2.68 2.71
N THR A 195 -28.08 -2.90 1.40
CA THR A 195 -27.81 -1.86 0.39
C THR A 195 -28.78 -0.69 0.59
N LYS A 196 -28.26 0.49 0.89
CA LYS A 196 -29.04 1.73 0.77
C LYS A 196 -28.91 2.24 -0.67
N THR A 197 -30.02 2.60 -1.26
CA THR A 197 -30.12 3.27 -2.57
C THR A 197 -29.53 4.69 -2.50
N ALA A 198 -28.21 4.80 -2.42
CA ALA A 198 -27.51 6.08 -2.36
C ALA A 198 -26.44 6.18 -3.46
N GLN A 199 -26.81 5.79 -4.69
CA GLN A 199 -25.88 5.80 -5.84
C GLN A 199 -25.47 7.22 -6.27
N GLU A 200 -26.33 8.22 -6.00
CA GLU A 200 -26.03 9.61 -6.39
C GLU A 200 -25.04 10.31 -5.46
N SER A 201 -24.92 9.89 -4.18
CA SER A 201 -24.14 10.65 -3.21
C SER A 201 -22.62 10.41 -3.30
N LYS A 202 -22.14 9.23 -3.74
CA LYS A 202 -20.70 8.92 -3.72
C LYS A 202 -19.94 9.29 -4.98
N VAL A 203 -20.56 9.20 -6.14
CA VAL A 203 -19.99 9.81 -7.35
C VAL A 203 -19.88 11.33 -7.16
N ALA A 204 -20.88 11.95 -6.54
CA ALA A 204 -20.84 13.36 -6.16
C ALA A 204 -19.74 13.64 -5.12
N GLU A 205 -19.52 12.77 -4.14
CA GLU A 205 -18.45 12.91 -3.12
C GLU A 205 -17.05 12.72 -3.73
N LEU A 206 -16.86 11.78 -4.64
CA LEU A 206 -15.62 11.61 -5.41
C LEU A 206 -15.34 12.80 -6.32
N MET A 207 -16.39 13.35 -6.95
CA MET A 207 -16.27 14.56 -7.77
C MET A 207 -16.06 15.83 -6.92
N SER A 208 -16.62 15.88 -5.70
CA SER A 208 -16.36 16.97 -4.76
C SER A 208 -14.91 17.02 -4.30
N GLY A 209 -14.25 15.84 -4.19
CA GLY A 209 -12.81 15.76 -3.96
C GLY A 209 -11.99 16.52 -5.01
N LEU A 210 -12.38 16.45 -6.29
CA LEU A 210 -11.69 17.20 -7.35
C LEU A 210 -11.99 18.71 -7.30
N THR A 211 -13.16 19.11 -6.82
CA THR A 211 -13.53 20.53 -6.71
C THR A 211 -12.89 21.21 -5.52
N ILE A 212 -12.66 20.49 -4.41
CA ILE A 212 -12.03 21.05 -3.22
C ILE A 212 -10.59 21.51 -3.47
N VAL A 213 -9.89 20.85 -4.38
CA VAL A 213 -8.51 21.21 -4.77
C VAL A 213 -8.44 22.64 -5.34
N LYS A 214 -9.50 23.11 -6.03
CA LYS A 214 -9.58 24.48 -6.56
C LYS A 214 -9.85 25.51 -5.46
N ARG A 215 -10.61 25.14 -4.43
CA ARG A 215 -11.00 26.03 -3.32
C ARG A 215 -9.91 26.11 -2.25
N GLU A 216 -9.28 24.97 -1.94
CA GLU A 216 -8.26 24.86 -0.92
C GLU A 216 -6.99 24.16 -1.49
N PRO A 217 -6.08 24.90 -2.13
CA PRO A 217 -4.88 24.34 -2.74
C PRO A 217 -3.97 23.56 -1.78
N LYS A 218 -4.03 23.84 -0.47
CA LYS A 218 -3.27 23.10 0.55
C LYS A 218 -3.68 21.64 0.64
N VAL A 219 -4.94 21.32 0.30
CA VAL A 219 -5.42 19.91 0.22
C VAL A 219 -4.72 19.16 -0.92
N LEU A 220 -4.49 19.82 -2.06
CA LEU A 220 -3.70 19.25 -3.15
C LEU A 220 -2.27 18.94 -2.70
N LEU A 221 -1.63 19.89 -1.99
CA LEU A 221 -0.29 19.67 -1.45
C LEU A 221 -0.25 18.43 -0.54
N GLY A 222 -1.26 18.26 0.32
CA GLY A 222 -1.42 17.08 1.15
C GLY A 222 -1.58 15.79 0.34
N GLY A 223 -2.35 15.83 -0.74
CA GLY A 223 -2.49 14.72 -1.69
C GLY A 223 -1.17 14.35 -2.37
N LEU A 224 -0.39 15.33 -2.82
CA LEU A 224 0.94 15.12 -3.41
C LEU A 224 1.92 14.53 -2.39
N VAL A 225 1.93 15.04 -1.15
CA VAL A 225 2.72 14.46 -0.05
C VAL A 225 2.32 13.00 0.18
N ARG A 226 1.02 12.69 0.09
CA ARG A 226 0.53 11.32 0.24
C ARG A 226 1.00 10.40 -0.91
N VAL A 227 1.05 10.88 -2.14
CA VAL A 227 1.64 10.14 -3.27
C VAL A 227 3.10 9.84 -2.99
N ILE A 228 3.89 10.85 -2.62
CA ILE A 228 5.33 10.70 -2.36
C ILE A 228 5.59 9.70 -1.22
N ASN A 229 4.79 9.75 -0.15
CA ASN A 229 4.92 8.90 1.03
C ASN A 229 5.16 7.42 0.67
N THR A 230 4.36 6.85 -0.22
CA THR A 230 4.42 5.42 -0.53
C THR A 230 5.00 5.10 -1.90
N THR A 231 5.45 6.08 -2.68
CA THR A 231 6.05 5.86 -3.99
C THR A 231 7.26 4.92 -3.93
N ALA A 232 8.16 5.11 -2.97
CA ALA A 232 9.33 4.24 -2.80
C ALA A 232 8.94 2.81 -2.41
N GLN A 233 7.88 2.62 -1.62
CA GLN A 233 7.36 1.30 -1.26
C GLN A 233 7.02 0.45 -2.49
N PHE A 234 6.51 1.06 -3.55
CA PHE A 234 6.14 0.37 -4.79
C PHE A 234 7.26 0.40 -5.86
N ALA A 235 8.19 1.35 -5.76
CA ALA A 235 9.38 1.39 -6.60
C ALA A 235 10.42 0.33 -6.20
N PHE A 236 10.67 0.13 -4.92
CA PHE A 236 11.71 -0.77 -4.41
C PHE A 236 11.56 -2.23 -4.88
N PRO A 237 10.39 -2.86 -4.87
CA PRO A 237 10.25 -4.24 -5.34
C PRO A 237 10.67 -4.46 -6.79
N VAL A 238 10.73 -3.41 -7.61
CA VAL A 238 11.10 -3.51 -9.03
C VAL A 238 12.61 -3.68 -9.21
N PHE A 239 13.44 -2.95 -8.45
CA PHE A 239 14.90 -2.91 -8.70
C PHE A 239 15.76 -3.22 -7.48
N LEU A 240 15.30 -2.94 -6.26
CA LEU A 240 16.12 -3.07 -5.06
C LEU A 240 16.49 -4.53 -4.74
N PRO A 241 15.62 -5.55 -4.95
CA PRO A 241 16.02 -6.96 -4.78
C PRO A 241 17.14 -7.37 -5.72
N ILE A 242 17.15 -6.84 -6.96
CA ILE A 242 18.18 -7.09 -7.96
C ILE A 242 19.51 -6.51 -7.47
N TYR A 243 19.48 -5.26 -7.05
CA TYR A 243 20.64 -4.58 -6.49
C TYR A 243 21.20 -5.30 -5.26
N MET A 244 20.33 -5.79 -4.36
CA MET A 244 20.74 -6.55 -3.19
C MET A 244 21.39 -7.88 -3.57
N ALA A 245 20.88 -8.57 -4.60
CA ALA A 245 21.47 -9.80 -5.10
C ALA A 245 22.89 -9.57 -5.66
N GLU A 246 23.13 -8.46 -6.37
CA GLU A 246 24.46 -8.05 -6.84
C GLU A 246 25.45 -7.81 -5.68
N HIS A 247 24.95 -7.51 -4.47
CA HIS A 247 25.74 -7.31 -3.26
C HIS A 247 25.75 -8.52 -2.31
N GLY A 248 25.37 -9.70 -2.81
CA GLY A 248 25.50 -10.97 -2.09
C GLY A 248 24.32 -11.32 -1.18
N PHE A 249 23.21 -10.62 -1.27
CA PHE A 249 21.98 -10.97 -0.54
C PHE A 249 21.12 -11.91 -1.39
N ASP A 250 20.84 -13.10 -0.86
CA ASP A 250 19.90 -13.98 -1.52
C ASP A 250 18.43 -13.49 -1.37
N THR A 251 17.55 -14.05 -2.19
CA THR A 251 16.14 -13.69 -2.20
C THR A 251 15.48 -13.89 -0.83
N GLN A 252 15.87 -14.94 -0.09
CA GLN A 252 15.31 -15.23 1.23
C GLN A 252 15.71 -14.17 2.24
N GLN A 253 16.98 -13.74 2.22
CA GLN A 253 17.48 -12.66 3.09
C GLN A 253 16.78 -11.35 2.78
N TRP A 254 16.62 -10.99 1.51
CA TRP A 254 15.91 -9.78 1.11
C TRP A 254 14.45 -9.79 1.56
N LEU A 255 13.74 -10.90 1.38
CA LEU A 255 12.34 -11.01 1.80
C LEU A 255 12.17 -10.89 3.33
N LYS A 256 13.12 -11.41 4.12
CA LYS A 256 13.14 -11.21 5.58
C LYS A 256 13.38 -9.75 5.94
N ILE A 257 14.30 -9.07 5.23
CA ILE A 257 14.54 -7.63 5.42
C ILE A 257 13.25 -6.87 5.09
N TRP A 258 12.61 -7.15 3.95
CA TRP A 258 11.37 -6.51 3.53
C TRP A 258 10.24 -6.67 4.54
N GLY A 259 9.99 -7.88 4.99
CA GLY A 259 9.01 -8.16 6.05
C GLY A 259 9.31 -7.43 7.36
N THR A 260 10.58 -7.33 7.75
CA THR A 260 11.01 -6.62 8.95
C THR A 260 10.85 -5.10 8.82
N ILE A 261 11.10 -4.53 7.64
CA ILE A 261 10.84 -3.11 7.33
C ILE A 261 9.39 -2.76 7.65
N PHE A 262 8.43 -3.55 7.17
CA PHE A 262 7.01 -3.26 7.39
C PHE A 262 6.50 -3.67 8.76
N THR A 263 7.13 -4.64 9.42
CA THR A 263 6.89 -4.90 10.84
C THR A 263 7.28 -3.66 11.67
N SER A 264 8.45 -3.10 11.40
CA SER A 264 8.89 -1.84 12.00
C SER A 264 7.90 -0.70 11.71
N ASN A 265 7.51 -0.52 10.45
CA ASN A 265 6.55 0.50 10.06
C ASN A 265 5.23 0.41 10.86
N ILE A 266 4.67 -0.78 11.01
CA ILE A 266 3.43 -0.99 11.78
C ILE A 266 3.61 -0.60 13.25
N LEU A 267 4.73 -0.98 13.87
CA LEU A 267 5.03 -0.64 15.26
C LEU A 267 5.23 0.86 15.44
N PHE A 268 5.98 1.49 14.55
CA PHE A 268 6.25 2.92 14.59
C PHE A 268 5.02 3.78 14.23
N ASN A 269 4.04 3.24 13.50
CA ASN A 269 2.77 3.94 13.26
C ASN A 269 2.08 4.33 14.59
N LEU A 270 2.10 3.45 15.58
CA LEU A 270 1.55 3.74 16.89
C LEU A 270 2.35 4.86 17.58
N MET A 271 3.68 4.79 17.54
CA MET A 271 4.55 5.80 18.14
C MET A 271 4.36 7.17 17.49
N PHE A 272 4.33 7.26 16.16
CA PHE A 272 4.21 8.52 15.45
C PHE A 272 2.83 9.17 15.54
N GLY A 273 1.79 8.42 15.91
CA GLY A 273 0.54 9.01 16.36
C GLY A 273 0.75 9.93 17.57
N PHE A 274 1.43 9.43 18.61
CA PHE A 274 1.74 10.22 19.82
C PHE A 274 2.77 11.33 19.57
N VAL A 275 3.79 11.07 18.75
CA VAL A 275 4.81 12.08 18.40
C VAL A 275 4.15 13.22 17.64
N GLY A 276 3.24 12.93 16.70
CA GLY A 276 2.50 13.91 15.93
C GLY A 276 1.70 14.87 16.81
N ASP A 277 1.06 14.34 17.85
CA ASP A 277 0.27 15.15 18.78
C ASP A 277 1.15 16.05 19.69
N ARG A 278 2.39 15.64 19.98
CA ARG A 278 3.31 16.40 20.84
C ARG A 278 4.19 17.40 20.10
N VAL A 279 4.76 16.99 18.97
CA VAL A 279 5.72 17.78 18.17
C VAL A 279 5.01 18.65 17.14
N GLY A 280 3.75 18.31 16.87
CA GLY A 280 2.91 18.91 15.83
C GLY A 280 2.93 18.08 14.54
N TRP A 281 1.76 17.90 13.95
CA TRP A 281 1.56 17.05 12.77
C TRP A 281 2.45 17.44 11.60
N ARG A 282 2.52 18.73 11.30
CA ARG A 282 3.34 19.26 10.19
C ARG A 282 4.84 18.99 10.41
N ASN A 283 5.36 19.26 11.60
CA ASN A 283 6.77 19.05 11.91
C ASN A 283 7.14 17.56 11.88
N THR A 284 6.26 16.70 12.36
CA THR A 284 6.46 15.25 12.31
C THR A 284 6.58 14.74 10.88
N ILE A 285 5.68 15.18 9.98
CA ILE A 285 5.71 14.80 8.56
C ILE A 285 6.98 15.34 7.90
N MET A 286 7.34 16.60 8.13
CA MET A 286 8.50 17.22 7.50
C MET A 286 9.81 16.54 7.88
N TRP A 287 10.06 16.39 9.19
CA TRP A 287 11.37 15.97 9.68
C TRP A 287 11.53 14.45 9.67
N PHE A 288 10.55 13.71 10.15
CA PHE A 288 10.63 12.24 10.20
C PHE A 288 10.19 11.62 8.86
N GLY A 289 9.03 11.99 8.34
CA GLY A 289 8.53 11.49 7.06
C GLY A 289 9.39 11.96 5.89
N GLY A 290 9.56 13.25 5.69
CA GLY A 290 10.29 13.81 4.55
C GLY A 290 11.80 13.64 4.67
N ILE A 291 12.45 14.40 5.53
CA ILE A 291 13.92 14.39 5.65
C ILE A 291 14.42 13.05 6.16
N GLY A 292 13.76 12.45 7.16
CA GLY A 292 14.14 11.14 7.69
C GLY A 292 14.09 10.02 6.65
N CYS A 293 13.00 9.94 5.87
CA CYS A 293 12.90 8.95 4.79
C CYS A 293 13.90 9.22 3.66
N ALA A 294 14.20 10.49 3.33
CA ALA A 294 15.23 10.82 2.35
C ALA A 294 16.59 10.25 2.76
N LEU A 295 17.01 10.51 3.99
CA LEU A 295 18.30 10.04 4.52
C LEU A 295 18.35 8.52 4.61
N THR A 296 17.28 7.88 5.09
CA THR A 296 17.26 6.42 5.27
C THR A 296 17.05 5.66 3.95
N THR A 297 16.46 6.28 2.93
CA THR A 297 16.45 5.75 1.54
C THR A 297 17.87 5.62 1.00
N VAL A 298 18.67 6.66 1.16
CA VAL A 298 20.09 6.68 0.76
C VAL A 298 20.87 5.67 1.62
N LEU A 299 20.66 5.66 2.94
CA LEU A 299 21.30 4.71 3.84
C LEU A 299 21.01 3.25 3.46
N LEU A 300 19.75 2.92 3.19
CA LEU A 300 19.35 1.56 2.81
C LEU A 300 20.06 1.09 1.52
N TYR A 301 20.18 1.98 0.54
CA TYR A 301 20.85 1.66 -0.71
C TYR A 301 22.37 1.46 -0.54
N TYR A 302 23.03 2.35 0.18
CA TYR A 302 24.49 2.28 0.35
C TYR A 302 24.95 1.35 1.48
N ALA A 303 24.05 0.88 2.34
CA ALA A 303 24.40 -0.01 3.45
C ALA A 303 25.18 -1.27 3.01
N PRO A 304 24.81 -1.99 1.93
CA PRO A 304 25.60 -3.13 1.46
C PRO A 304 27.04 -2.77 1.12
N VAL A 305 27.26 -1.59 0.51
CA VAL A 305 28.58 -1.12 0.09
C VAL A 305 29.39 -0.61 1.28
N TRP A 306 28.81 0.28 2.08
CA TRP A 306 29.52 0.91 3.20
C TRP A 306 29.87 -0.04 4.34
N PHE A 307 29.09 -1.11 4.53
CA PHE A 307 29.28 -2.06 5.62
C PHE A 307 29.67 -3.47 5.12
N GLY A 308 30.25 -3.55 3.91
CA GLY A 308 30.85 -4.78 3.39
C GLY A 308 29.88 -5.96 3.28
N GLY A 309 28.63 -5.74 2.85
CA GLY A 309 27.63 -6.79 2.70
C GLY A 309 27.03 -7.28 4.02
N SER A 310 27.18 -6.52 5.12
CA SER A 310 26.61 -6.89 6.42
C SER A 310 25.08 -6.94 6.39
N TYR A 311 24.53 -8.14 6.59
CA TYR A 311 23.08 -8.34 6.70
C TYR A 311 22.44 -7.47 7.81
N VAL A 312 23.12 -7.39 8.97
CA VAL A 312 22.62 -6.59 10.10
C VAL A 312 22.56 -5.11 9.76
N ALA A 313 23.56 -4.59 9.05
CA ALA A 313 23.58 -3.18 8.64
C ALA A 313 22.43 -2.84 7.69
N VAL A 314 22.17 -3.68 6.69
CA VAL A 314 21.05 -3.50 5.76
C VAL A 314 19.71 -3.64 6.48
N LEU A 315 19.60 -4.60 7.40
CA LEU A 315 18.40 -4.78 8.23
C LEU A 315 18.11 -3.53 9.08
N VAL A 316 19.13 -2.99 9.75
CA VAL A 316 18.99 -1.77 10.57
C VAL A 316 18.62 -0.56 9.72
N ALA A 317 19.24 -0.39 8.55
CA ALA A 317 18.89 0.66 7.60
C ALA A 317 17.43 0.52 7.13
N GLY A 318 16.99 -0.71 6.85
CA GLY A 318 15.61 -1.02 6.48
C GLY A 318 14.61 -0.71 7.60
N ILE A 319 14.92 -1.12 8.84
CA ILE A 319 14.12 -0.80 10.04
C ILE A 319 14.00 0.72 10.22
N ALA A 320 15.09 1.45 10.02
CA ALA A 320 15.08 2.90 10.11
C ALA A 320 14.18 3.52 9.03
N TRP A 321 14.29 3.08 7.78
CA TRP A 321 13.43 3.57 6.71
C TRP A 321 11.95 3.24 6.97
N GLY A 322 11.63 1.99 7.31
CA GLY A 322 10.24 1.58 7.61
C GLY A 322 9.66 2.32 8.82
N GLY A 323 10.47 2.52 9.87
CA GLY A 323 10.08 3.28 11.05
C GLY A 323 9.79 4.75 10.72
N LEU A 324 10.68 5.41 9.98
CA LEU A 324 10.52 6.83 9.62
C LEU A 324 9.42 7.05 8.58
N LEU A 325 9.11 6.06 7.75
CA LEU A 325 7.95 6.08 6.85
C LEU A 325 6.64 6.29 7.64
N ALA A 326 6.55 5.80 8.85
CA ALA A 326 5.43 6.04 9.76
C ALA A 326 5.30 7.52 10.19
N GLY A 327 6.32 8.33 9.99
CA GLY A 327 6.28 9.78 10.22
C GLY A 327 5.21 10.53 9.39
N TYR A 328 4.66 9.88 8.35
CA TYR A 328 3.54 10.41 7.58
C TYR A 328 2.15 10.13 8.19
N VAL A 329 2.04 9.35 9.25
CA VAL A 329 0.75 9.03 9.91
C VAL A 329 -0.08 10.27 10.22
N PRO A 330 0.48 11.39 10.74
CA PRO A 330 -0.30 12.57 11.04
C PRO A 330 -0.91 13.27 9.81
N LEU A 331 -0.52 12.90 8.58
CA LEU A 331 -1.08 13.48 7.36
C LEU A 331 -2.60 13.28 7.26
N SER A 332 -3.10 12.16 7.78
CA SER A 332 -4.53 11.83 7.82
C SER A 332 -5.31 12.71 8.80
N ALA A 333 -4.65 13.37 9.74
CA ALA A 333 -5.24 14.38 10.61
C ALA A 333 -5.03 15.79 10.05
N LEU A 334 -3.83 16.08 9.54
CA LEU A 334 -3.44 17.40 9.04
C LEU A 334 -4.32 17.85 7.87
N VAL A 335 -4.52 17.00 6.85
CA VAL A 335 -5.20 17.42 5.61
C VAL A 335 -6.70 17.68 5.83
N PRO A 336 -7.47 16.82 6.52
CA PRO A 336 -8.86 17.12 6.82
C PRO A 336 -9.06 18.34 7.74
N SER A 337 -8.05 18.70 8.55
CA SER A 337 -8.12 19.91 9.39
C SER A 337 -7.99 21.23 8.62
N LEU A 338 -7.55 21.18 7.36
CA LEU A 338 -7.47 22.36 6.48
C LEU A 338 -8.84 22.89 6.06
N VAL A 339 -9.87 22.08 6.16
CA VAL A 339 -11.23 22.40 5.74
C VAL A 339 -12.20 22.31 6.92
N LYS A 340 -13.12 23.27 7.02
CA LYS A 340 -14.11 23.30 8.11
C LYS A 340 -15.26 22.32 7.88
N GLU A 341 -15.80 22.23 6.69
CA GLU A 341 -17.00 21.45 6.37
C GLU A 341 -16.67 20.26 5.47
N GLU A 342 -16.08 20.28 4.39
CA GLU A 342 -15.89 19.20 3.42
C GLU A 342 -14.75 18.23 3.77
N LYS A 343 -14.68 17.76 5.03
CA LYS A 343 -13.60 16.83 5.49
C LYS A 343 -13.55 15.53 4.68
N GLY A 344 -14.72 15.05 4.21
CA GLY A 344 -14.80 13.87 3.34
C GLY A 344 -14.12 14.07 1.99
N ALA A 345 -14.29 15.24 1.37
CA ALA A 345 -13.63 15.57 0.11
C ALA A 345 -12.09 15.65 0.25
N ALA A 346 -11.60 16.20 1.37
CA ALA A 346 -10.17 16.23 1.69
C ALA A 346 -9.61 14.80 1.90
N MET A 347 -10.36 13.92 2.56
CA MET A 347 -10.01 12.51 2.70
C MET A 347 -10.01 11.77 1.37
N ALA A 348 -10.92 12.09 0.44
CA ALA A 348 -10.94 11.50 -0.90
C ALA A 348 -9.63 11.80 -1.67
N ILE A 349 -9.10 13.01 -1.56
CA ILE A 349 -7.79 13.37 -2.13
C ILE A 349 -6.65 12.56 -1.50
N LEU A 350 -6.66 12.37 -0.19
CA LEU A 350 -5.65 11.50 0.48
C LEU A 350 -5.77 10.04 0.04
N ASN A 351 -6.98 9.52 -0.12
CA ASN A 351 -7.18 8.15 -0.59
C ASN A 351 -6.73 7.96 -2.04
N LEU A 352 -7.02 8.94 -2.91
CA LEU A 352 -6.48 8.98 -4.26
C LEU A 352 -4.94 9.00 -4.23
N GLY A 353 -4.36 9.85 -3.39
CA GLY A 353 -2.91 9.93 -3.17
C GLY A 353 -2.29 8.64 -2.62
N ALA A 354 -3.06 7.80 -1.93
CA ALA A 354 -2.61 6.50 -1.46
C ALA A 354 -2.64 5.41 -2.55
N GLY A 355 -3.56 5.51 -3.51
CA GLY A 355 -3.69 4.56 -4.62
C GLY A 355 -2.71 4.80 -5.77
N LEU A 356 -2.41 6.06 -6.08
CA LEU A 356 -1.54 6.42 -7.20
C LEU A 356 -0.11 5.84 -7.14
N PRO A 357 0.57 5.75 -5.98
CA PRO A 357 1.94 5.23 -5.89
C PRO A 357 2.13 3.81 -6.41
N VAL A 358 1.08 3.01 -6.42
CA VAL A 358 1.14 1.60 -6.87
C VAL A 358 1.60 1.49 -8.32
N PHE A 359 1.25 2.47 -9.17
CA PHE A 359 1.76 2.54 -10.54
C PHE A 359 2.84 3.60 -10.73
N VAL A 360 2.79 4.72 -9.98
CA VAL A 360 3.79 5.79 -10.10
C VAL A 360 5.18 5.28 -9.72
N GLY A 361 5.29 4.46 -8.67
CA GLY A 361 6.57 3.89 -8.25
C GLY A 361 7.23 3.05 -9.35
N PRO A 362 6.59 1.97 -9.84
CA PRO A 362 7.14 1.18 -10.93
C PRO A 362 7.36 1.95 -12.24
N ALA A 363 6.44 2.87 -12.60
CA ALA A 363 6.59 3.69 -13.80
C ALA A 363 7.82 4.60 -13.72
N LEU A 364 8.08 5.20 -12.55
CA LEU A 364 9.26 6.01 -12.31
C LEU A 364 10.55 5.18 -12.50
N VAL A 365 10.58 3.97 -11.95
CA VAL A 365 11.72 3.05 -12.17
C VAL A 365 11.87 2.73 -13.64
N GLY A 366 10.81 2.31 -14.32
CA GLY A 366 10.85 1.93 -15.74
C GLY A 366 11.33 3.04 -16.66
N LEU A 367 10.94 4.29 -16.37
CA LEU A 367 11.34 5.46 -17.15
C LEU A 367 12.80 5.88 -16.91
N LEU A 368 13.29 5.76 -15.70
CA LEU A 368 14.56 6.36 -15.29
C LEU A 368 15.73 5.37 -15.22
N ILE A 369 15.49 4.10 -14.86
CA ILE A 369 16.57 3.19 -14.53
C ILE A 369 17.51 2.91 -15.70
N GLY A 370 17.01 2.94 -16.93
CA GLY A 370 17.84 2.77 -18.14
C GLY A 370 18.79 3.93 -18.42
N SER A 371 18.46 5.14 -17.95
CA SER A 371 19.26 6.36 -18.20
C SER A 371 20.17 6.74 -17.05
N ILE A 372 19.71 6.56 -15.79
CA ILE A 372 20.43 7.01 -14.59
C ILE A 372 20.81 5.87 -13.63
N GLY A 373 20.47 4.62 -13.97
CA GLY A 373 20.77 3.45 -13.14
C GLY A 373 19.98 3.40 -11.83
N SER A 374 20.23 2.34 -11.04
CA SER A 374 19.59 2.16 -9.72
C SER A 374 19.96 3.27 -8.72
N GLU A 375 21.21 3.72 -8.77
CA GLU A 375 21.71 4.82 -7.93
C GLU A 375 20.96 6.13 -8.21
N GLY A 376 20.80 6.49 -9.49
CA GLY A 376 20.05 7.67 -9.88
C GLY A 376 18.58 7.60 -9.43
N VAL A 377 17.94 6.43 -9.54
CA VAL A 377 16.58 6.21 -9.06
C VAL A 377 16.47 6.44 -7.55
N ILE A 378 17.41 5.95 -6.75
CA ILE A 378 17.46 6.18 -5.31
C ILE A 378 17.55 7.68 -4.98
N TRP A 379 18.42 8.42 -5.68
CA TRP A 379 18.53 9.87 -5.48
C TRP A 379 17.26 10.62 -5.87
N VAL A 380 16.56 10.19 -6.92
CA VAL A 380 15.24 10.74 -7.28
C VAL A 380 14.21 10.46 -6.18
N LEU A 381 14.15 9.24 -5.66
CA LEU A 381 13.24 8.89 -4.55
C LEU A 381 13.56 9.69 -3.28
N ALA A 382 14.84 9.85 -2.95
CA ALA A 382 15.26 10.68 -1.82
C ALA A 382 14.89 12.17 -2.04
N ALA A 383 15.07 12.69 -3.25
CA ALA A 383 14.66 14.05 -3.61
C ALA A 383 13.13 14.24 -3.53
N LEU A 384 12.33 13.24 -3.89
CA LEU A 384 10.88 13.27 -3.70
C LEU A 384 10.52 13.37 -2.21
N TYR A 385 11.18 12.64 -1.33
CA TYR A 385 10.97 12.77 0.11
C TYR A 385 11.34 14.18 0.62
N VAL A 386 12.45 14.77 0.16
CA VAL A 386 12.79 16.17 0.48
C VAL A 386 11.70 17.11 -0.05
N LEU A 387 11.24 16.89 -1.29
CA LEU A 387 10.13 17.65 -1.86
C LEU A 387 8.87 17.53 -1.00
N SER A 388 8.55 16.35 -0.46
CA SER A 388 7.41 16.19 0.44
C SER A 388 7.54 17.04 1.71
N ALA A 389 8.75 17.16 2.25
CA ALA A 389 9.02 18.05 3.40
C ALA A 389 8.79 19.52 3.02
N VAL A 390 9.27 19.94 1.84
CA VAL A 390 9.05 21.31 1.33
C VAL A 390 7.57 21.59 1.11
N LEU A 391 6.84 20.67 0.46
CA LEU A 391 5.39 20.80 0.25
C LEU A 391 4.65 20.91 1.59
N THR A 392 5.02 20.08 2.57
CA THR A 392 4.43 20.09 3.92
C THR A 392 4.71 21.40 4.65
N TYR A 393 5.87 22.04 4.41
CA TYR A 393 6.18 23.36 4.98
C TYR A 393 5.14 24.41 4.59
N PHE A 394 4.59 24.35 3.37
CA PHE A 394 3.56 25.26 2.89
C PHE A 394 2.15 24.92 3.37
N ILE A 395 1.93 23.74 3.98
CA ILE A 395 0.66 23.36 4.59
C ILE A 395 0.57 24.01 5.99
N LYS A 396 0.24 25.30 6.04
CA LYS A 396 0.02 26.01 7.31
C LYS A 396 -1.43 25.86 7.75
N ILE A 397 -1.63 25.45 9.01
CA ILE A 397 -2.94 25.49 9.67
C ILE A 397 -3.10 26.91 10.23
N ASP A 398 -4.24 27.55 9.99
CA ASP A 398 -4.57 28.81 10.64
C ASP A 398 -4.81 28.52 12.14
N GLU A 399 -3.91 29.00 12.99
CA GLU A 399 -3.93 28.76 14.46
C GLU A 399 -5.23 29.20 15.16
N LYS A 400 -6.06 30.01 14.50
CA LYS A 400 -7.39 30.39 15.00
C LYS A 400 -8.42 29.26 14.98
N SER A 401 -8.22 28.23 14.12
CA SER A 401 -9.15 27.08 14.05
C SER A 401 -8.84 25.97 15.06
N ALA A 402 -7.60 25.88 15.52
CA ALA A 402 -7.17 24.82 16.44
C ALA A 402 -7.59 25.09 17.92
N LYS A 403 -7.88 26.33 18.27
CA LYS A 403 -8.27 26.70 19.65
C LYS A 403 -9.77 26.56 19.92
N THR A 404 -10.59 26.41 18.88
CA THR A 404 -12.06 26.33 19.03
C THR A 404 -12.60 24.90 19.16
N GLU A 405 -11.77 23.87 18.99
CA GLU A 405 -12.18 22.45 19.16
C GLU A 405 -11.79 21.87 20.54
N VAL A 406 -11.17 22.63 21.43
CA VAL A 406 -10.73 22.19 22.78
C VAL A 406 -11.58 22.80 23.91
N ASP A 407 -12.42 23.76 23.61
CA ASP A 407 -13.46 24.30 24.51
C ASP A 407 -14.83 23.74 24.11
#